data_f7c92f1ac19eb9b817481129a58e65d5
#
_entry.id   f7c92f1ac19eb9b817481129a58e65d5
#
_cell.length_a   1.000
_cell.length_b   1.000
_cell.length_c   1.000
_cell.angle_alpha   90.00
_cell.angle_beta   90.00
_cell.angle_gamma   90.00
#
_symmetry.space_group_name_H-M   'P 1'
#
loop_
_entity.id
_entity.type
_entity.pdbx_description
1 polymer ?
#
loop_
_entity_poly.entity_id
_entity_poly.type
_entity_poly.pdbx_seq_one_letter_code
_entity_poly.pdbx_strand_id
1 'polypeptide(L)'
;SSNRTLARFVPTDKPDRAEIPAAPAVATLVEGYTGRAVVAAGENFDPSPQNLQARTETFTLGNGLKVSLLPKKTRGETVVVNAQFRFGDEQTITGRQDAAGMTGAMLMRGSQALTRQQIDQRFETLKTQGSVSGNLQGAGISLQTRRAQLPEALALAAEVLRTPTFPESEFEQLRVQAITGLEASRREPGSIAGMALAQHFDPWPARHPLHVKTLDENLAALKALKIEDLRNFH
;
A
#
# COMPACT_ATOMS: atom_id res chain seq x y z
N SER A 1 -24.92 14.68 15.72
CA SER A 1 -24.12 13.47 15.76
C SER A 1 -24.13 12.93 17.19
N SER A 2 -24.62 11.71 17.37
CA SER A 2 -24.79 11.04 18.68
C SER A 2 -23.48 10.46 19.26
N ASN A 3 -22.37 10.60 18.56
CA ASN A 3 -21.08 9.99 18.92
C ASN A 3 -20.03 11.06 19.28
N ARG A 4 -20.41 11.95 20.21
CA ARG A 4 -19.53 13.02 20.69
C ARG A 4 -19.29 12.86 22.18
N THR A 5 -18.04 12.62 22.58
CA THR A 5 -17.62 12.71 23.98
C THR A 5 -17.17 14.13 24.26
N LEU A 6 -17.80 14.78 25.25
CA LEU A 6 -17.43 16.10 25.69
C LEU A 6 -16.74 15.98 27.06
N ALA A 7 -15.48 16.36 27.15
CA ALA A 7 -14.78 16.48 28.41
C ALA A 7 -14.70 17.97 28.79
N ARG A 8 -15.03 18.30 30.04
CA ARG A 8 -14.90 19.64 30.60
C ARG A 8 -13.98 19.60 31.81
N PHE A 9 -12.90 20.35 31.74
CA PHE A 9 -12.04 20.58 32.90
C PHE A 9 -12.59 21.74 33.72
N VAL A 10 -12.91 21.49 35.00
CA VAL A 10 -13.34 22.51 35.93
C VAL A 10 -12.35 22.52 37.09
N PRO A 11 -11.56 23.60 37.26
CA PRO A 11 -10.68 23.73 38.40
C PRO A 11 -11.50 23.74 39.71
N THR A 12 -11.08 22.98 40.69
CA THR A 12 -11.69 22.91 42.02
C THR A 12 -10.62 22.58 43.06
N ASP A 13 -10.76 23.18 44.25
CA ASP A 13 -9.87 22.92 45.38
C ASP A 13 -10.06 21.52 45.98
N LYS A 14 -11.20 20.88 45.73
CA LYS A 14 -11.49 19.49 46.12
C LYS A 14 -11.96 18.70 44.91
N PRO A 15 -11.02 18.19 44.11
CA PRO A 15 -11.39 17.39 42.94
C PRO A 15 -11.99 16.04 43.39
N ASP A 16 -13.16 15.73 42.84
CA ASP A 16 -13.77 14.41 42.95
C ASP A 16 -13.03 13.52 41.96
N ARG A 17 -12.08 12.73 42.49
CA ARG A 17 -11.25 11.81 41.69
C ARG A 17 -11.88 10.45 41.71
N ALA A 18 -12.11 9.87 40.51
CA ALA A 18 -12.47 8.47 40.39
C ALA A 18 -11.38 7.60 41.06
N GLU A 19 -11.79 6.65 41.89
CA GLU A 19 -10.89 5.63 42.41
C GLU A 19 -10.30 4.83 41.23
N ILE A 20 -8.98 4.85 41.11
CA ILE A 20 -8.29 3.99 40.16
C ILE A 20 -8.06 2.66 40.86
N PRO A 21 -8.69 1.55 40.40
CA PRO A 21 -8.45 0.25 41.00
C PRO A 21 -6.94 -0.06 41.00
N ALA A 22 -6.44 -0.61 42.08
CA ALA A 22 -5.07 -1.07 42.14
C ALA A 22 -4.83 -2.10 41.03
N ALA A 23 -3.82 -1.87 40.22
CA ALA A 23 -3.45 -2.86 39.19
C ALA A 23 -3.05 -4.20 39.87
N PRO A 24 -3.48 -5.34 39.36
CA PRO A 24 -3.04 -6.62 39.89
C PRO A 24 -1.51 -6.73 39.83
N ALA A 25 -0.93 -7.39 40.80
CA ALA A 25 0.54 -7.57 40.82
C ALA A 25 0.98 -8.27 39.52
N VAL A 26 1.97 -7.69 38.84
CA VAL A 26 2.47 -8.22 37.55
C VAL A 26 2.88 -9.69 37.68
N ALA A 27 3.42 -10.10 38.83
CA ALA A 27 3.79 -11.48 39.12
C ALA A 27 2.60 -12.45 38.96
N THR A 28 1.40 -12.07 39.45
CA THR A 28 0.18 -12.90 39.30
C THR A 28 -0.34 -12.96 37.85
N LEU A 29 -0.12 -11.91 37.06
CA LEU A 29 -0.53 -11.87 35.65
C LEU A 29 0.37 -12.75 34.76
N VAL A 30 1.62 -13.00 35.19
CA VAL A 30 2.59 -13.82 34.44
C VAL A 30 2.86 -15.17 35.10
N GLU A 31 2.11 -15.52 36.14
CA GLU A 31 2.22 -16.82 36.78
C GLU A 31 1.85 -17.93 35.79
N GLY A 32 2.78 -18.86 35.58
CA GLY A 32 2.63 -19.89 34.54
C GLY A 32 2.93 -19.49 33.11
N TYR A 33 3.39 -18.24 32.85
CA TYR A 33 3.80 -17.83 31.52
C TYR A 33 5.11 -18.51 31.12
N THR A 34 5.03 -19.48 30.23
CA THR A 34 6.18 -20.25 29.73
C THR A 34 6.90 -19.63 28.53
N GLY A 35 6.47 -18.42 28.09
CA GLY A 35 6.98 -17.78 26.89
C GLY A 35 6.35 -18.33 25.62
N ARG A 36 6.69 -17.73 24.48
CA ARG A 36 6.32 -18.26 23.17
C ARG A 36 7.29 -19.37 22.79
N ALA A 37 6.79 -20.37 22.04
CA ALA A 37 7.65 -21.39 21.43
C ALA A 37 8.83 -20.73 20.69
N VAL A 38 10.02 -21.29 20.87
CA VAL A 38 11.24 -20.79 20.25
C VAL A 38 11.06 -20.84 18.74
N VAL A 39 11.14 -19.68 18.08
CA VAL A 39 11.12 -19.60 16.63
C VAL A 39 12.50 -20.03 16.14
N ALA A 40 12.53 -21.05 15.27
CA ALA A 40 13.78 -21.56 14.67
C ALA A 40 14.60 -20.40 14.08
N ALA A 41 15.89 -20.37 14.42
CA ALA A 41 16.82 -19.39 13.87
C ALA A 41 16.97 -19.62 12.35
N GLY A 42 17.17 -18.53 11.60
CA GLY A 42 17.57 -18.63 10.19
C GLY A 42 19.01 -19.12 10.04
N GLU A 43 19.42 -19.36 8.81
CA GLU A 43 20.83 -19.60 8.50
C GLU A 43 21.66 -18.32 8.62
N ASN A 44 22.96 -18.47 8.86
CA ASN A 44 23.91 -17.36 8.65
C ASN A 44 24.16 -17.23 7.13
N PHE A 45 23.40 -16.33 6.50
CA PHE A 45 23.39 -16.19 5.06
C PHE A 45 24.56 -15.32 4.59
N ASP A 46 25.36 -15.84 3.65
CA ASP A 46 26.40 -15.09 2.96
C ASP A 46 25.77 -14.26 1.82
N PRO A 47 25.78 -12.91 1.90
CA PRO A 47 25.21 -12.04 0.89
C PRO A 47 26.15 -11.75 -0.30
N SER A 48 27.27 -12.47 -0.43
CA SER A 48 28.22 -12.26 -1.53
C SER A 48 27.54 -12.49 -2.90
N PRO A 49 27.94 -11.73 -3.94
CA PRO A 49 27.38 -11.91 -5.29
C PRO A 49 27.52 -13.34 -5.81
N GLN A 50 28.64 -14.00 -5.49
CA GLN A 50 28.93 -15.38 -5.89
C GLN A 50 27.91 -16.35 -5.27
N ASN A 51 27.62 -16.22 -3.97
CA ASN A 51 26.64 -17.08 -3.30
C ASN A 51 25.21 -16.78 -3.80
N LEU A 52 24.87 -15.51 -3.99
CA LEU A 52 23.57 -15.13 -4.56
C LEU A 52 23.37 -15.75 -5.94
N GLN A 53 24.36 -15.63 -6.83
CA GLN A 53 24.29 -16.20 -8.18
C GLN A 53 24.19 -17.73 -8.16
N ALA A 54 24.96 -18.39 -7.31
CA ALA A 54 24.96 -19.86 -7.20
C ALA A 54 23.63 -20.41 -6.64
N ARG A 55 22.95 -19.68 -5.78
CA ARG A 55 21.70 -20.12 -5.12
C ARG A 55 20.43 -19.66 -5.83
N THR A 56 20.50 -18.66 -6.70
CA THR A 56 19.32 -18.14 -7.38
C THR A 56 18.94 -19.04 -8.55
N GLU A 57 17.74 -19.58 -8.49
CA GLU A 57 17.12 -20.33 -9.57
C GLU A 57 16.22 -19.39 -10.38
N THR A 58 16.40 -19.37 -11.70
CA THR A 58 15.58 -18.55 -12.60
C THR A 58 14.96 -19.40 -13.68
N PHE A 59 13.64 -19.24 -13.87
CA PHE A 59 12.91 -19.96 -14.92
C PHE A 59 11.73 -19.13 -15.43
N THR A 60 11.15 -19.56 -16.55
CA THR A 60 9.98 -18.91 -17.13
C THR A 60 8.79 -19.87 -17.11
N LEU A 61 7.65 -19.41 -16.61
CA LEU A 61 6.41 -20.18 -16.64
C LEU A 61 5.81 -20.19 -18.06
N GLY A 62 4.92 -21.14 -18.33
CA GLY A 62 4.29 -21.28 -19.65
C GLY A 62 3.52 -20.06 -20.15
N ASN A 63 3.11 -19.14 -19.24
CA ASN A 63 2.47 -17.87 -19.56
C ASN A 63 3.47 -16.71 -19.77
N GLY A 64 4.77 -16.98 -19.81
CA GLY A 64 5.82 -15.98 -20.00
C GLY A 64 6.31 -15.27 -18.73
N LEU A 65 5.74 -15.55 -17.56
CA LEU A 65 6.19 -14.96 -16.29
C LEU A 65 7.59 -15.48 -15.93
N LYS A 66 8.55 -14.58 -15.79
CA LYS A 66 9.90 -14.89 -15.31
C LYS A 66 9.91 -14.95 -13.80
N VAL A 67 10.42 -16.03 -13.23
CA VAL A 67 10.49 -16.26 -11.79
C VAL A 67 11.95 -16.42 -11.39
N SER A 68 12.36 -15.72 -10.32
CA SER A 68 13.66 -15.90 -9.69
C SER A 68 13.43 -16.28 -8.23
N LEU A 69 13.97 -17.40 -7.82
CA LEU A 69 13.86 -17.93 -6.47
C LEU A 69 15.24 -17.92 -5.81
N LEU A 70 15.32 -17.36 -4.61
CA LEU A 70 16.49 -17.44 -3.74
C LEU A 70 16.14 -18.26 -2.50
N PRO A 71 16.34 -19.58 -2.51
CA PRO A 71 16.07 -20.42 -1.36
C PRO A 71 17.03 -20.12 -0.22
N LYS A 72 16.48 -19.82 0.97
CA LYS A 72 17.24 -19.69 2.20
C LYS A 72 16.40 -20.04 3.42
N LYS A 73 17.05 -20.48 4.49
CA LYS A 73 16.40 -20.71 5.78
C LYS A 73 16.25 -19.36 6.49
N THR A 74 15.03 -18.87 6.55
CA THR A 74 14.68 -17.62 7.23
C THR A 74 14.11 -17.89 8.61
N ARG A 75 14.32 -16.96 9.54
CA ARG A 75 13.70 -17.04 10.86
C ARG A 75 12.18 -17.06 10.73
N GLY A 76 11.55 -18.09 11.31
CA GLY A 76 10.09 -18.25 11.26
C GLY A 76 9.54 -18.58 9.88
N GLU A 77 10.36 -19.14 8.99
CA GLU A 77 9.99 -19.51 7.61
C GLU A 77 9.40 -18.33 6.81
N THR A 78 9.90 -17.12 7.07
CA THR A 78 9.45 -15.92 6.36
C THR A 78 9.83 -15.98 4.89
N VAL A 79 8.87 -15.68 4.01
CA VAL A 79 9.04 -15.55 2.58
C VAL A 79 8.72 -14.13 2.17
N VAL A 80 9.56 -13.55 1.31
CA VAL A 80 9.34 -12.26 0.68
C VAL A 80 9.09 -12.48 -0.80
N VAL A 81 8.04 -11.88 -1.33
CA VAL A 81 7.68 -11.92 -2.76
C VAL A 81 7.59 -10.51 -3.29
N ASN A 82 8.21 -10.26 -4.43
CA ASN A 82 8.04 -9.06 -5.21
C ASN A 82 7.73 -9.47 -6.65
N ALA A 83 6.54 -9.12 -7.13
CA ALA A 83 6.17 -9.33 -8.52
C ALA A 83 5.93 -7.98 -9.19
N GLN A 84 6.37 -7.85 -10.43
CA GLN A 84 6.19 -6.64 -11.23
C GLN A 84 5.64 -7.01 -12.61
N PHE A 85 4.62 -6.28 -13.01
CA PHE A 85 3.99 -6.40 -14.32
C PHE A 85 4.20 -5.09 -15.06
N ARG A 86 4.64 -5.16 -16.30
CA ARG A 86 4.82 -3.99 -17.16
C ARG A 86 3.81 -4.05 -18.29
N PHE A 87 3.21 -2.93 -18.59
CA PHE A 87 2.23 -2.78 -19.65
C PHE A 87 2.27 -1.37 -20.24
N GLY A 88 1.62 -1.21 -21.37
CA GLY A 88 1.48 0.06 -22.05
C GLY A 88 2.73 0.48 -22.85
N ASP A 89 2.49 1.28 -23.84
CA ASP A 89 3.45 2.01 -24.62
C ASP A 89 3.08 3.50 -24.61
N GLU A 90 3.88 4.37 -25.22
CA GLU A 90 3.62 5.81 -25.22
C GLU A 90 2.24 6.18 -25.75
N GLN A 91 1.72 5.44 -26.75
CA GLN A 91 0.41 5.72 -27.33
C GLN A 91 -0.72 5.36 -26.39
N THR A 92 -0.61 4.21 -25.73
CA THR A 92 -1.66 3.67 -24.83
C THR A 92 -1.71 4.37 -23.49
N ILE A 93 -0.62 4.96 -23.00
CA ILE A 93 -0.56 5.65 -21.71
C ILE A 93 -0.75 7.16 -21.79
N THR A 94 -0.62 7.75 -23.00
CA THR A 94 -0.76 9.20 -23.19
C THR A 94 -2.14 9.68 -22.76
N GLY A 95 -2.18 10.72 -21.93
CA GLY A 95 -3.41 11.31 -21.38
C GLY A 95 -4.11 10.49 -20.29
N ARG A 96 -3.49 9.40 -19.77
CA ARG A 96 -4.08 8.52 -18.76
C ARG A 96 -3.40 8.60 -17.39
N GLN A 97 -2.53 9.57 -17.17
CA GLN A 97 -1.72 9.67 -15.93
C GLN A 97 -2.58 9.74 -14.67
N ASP A 98 -3.66 10.56 -14.69
CA ASP A 98 -4.52 10.76 -13.53
C ASP A 98 -5.35 9.50 -13.21
N ALA A 99 -5.91 8.88 -14.26
CA ALA A 99 -6.63 7.61 -14.13
C ALA A 99 -5.71 6.52 -13.60
N ALA A 100 -4.48 6.42 -14.12
CA ALA A 100 -3.49 5.44 -13.69
C ALA A 100 -3.11 5.58 -12.22
N GLY A 101 -2.80 6.80 -11.78
CA GLY A 101 -2.47 7.09 -10.39
C GLY A 101 -3.61 6.74 -9.43
N MET A 102 -4.82 7.15 -9.76
CA MET A 102 -6.00 6.84 -8.94
C MET A 102 -6.36 5.35 -8.99
N THR A 103 -6.26 4.68 -10.14
CA THR A 103 -6.44 3.23 -10.26
C THR A 103 -5.50 2.49 -9.33
N GLY A 104 -4.20 2.82 -9.36
CA GLY A 104 -3.21 2.22 -8.48
C GLY A 104 -3.53 2.39 -6.99
N ALA A 105 -3.99 3.58 -6.59
CA ALA A 105 -4.40 3.87 -5.21
C ALA A 105 -5.69 3.15 -4.78
N MET A 106 -6.53 2.77 -5.75
CA MET A 106 -7.81 2.11 -5.52
C MET A 106 -7.71 0.58 -5.47
N LEU A 107 -6.64 -0.06 -5.95
CA LEU A 107 -6.54 -1.52 -6.04
C LEU A 107 -6.85 -2.22 -4.72
N MET A 108 -6.30 -1.74 -3.60
CA MET A 108 -6.52 -2.32 -2.27
C MET A 108 -7.85 -1.90 -1.61
N ARG A 109 -8.71 -1.18 -2.32
CA ARG A 109 -9.93 -0.59 -1.75
C ARG A 109 -11.21 -1.40 -1.99
N GLY A 110 -11.11 -2.54 -2.64
CA GLY A 110 -12.21 -3.47 -2.86
C GLY A 110 -11.96 -4.35 -4.07
N SER A 111 -12.27 -5.62 -3.95
CA SER A 111 -12.28 -6.61 -5.02
C SER A 111 -13.70 -7.10 -5.27
N GLN A 112 -13.89 -7.94 -6.28
CA GLN A 112 -15.19 -8.54 -6.57
C GLN A 112 -15.74 -9.33 -5.37
N ALA A 113 -14.89 -9.98 -4.58
CA ALA A 113 -15.31 -10.81 -3.46
C ALA A 113 -15.21 -10.09 -2.10
N LEU A 114 -14.37 -9.06 -1.96
CA LEU A 114 -14.00 -8.50 -0.67
C LEU A 114 -14.06 -6.96 -0.67
N THR A 115 -14.61 -6.41 0.40
CA THR A 115 -14.46 -4.98 0.73
C THR A 115 -13.04 -4.68 1.17
N ARG A 116 -12.66 -3.39 1.19
CA ARG A 116 -11.37 -2.93 1.71
C ARG A 116 -11.06 -3.52 3.10
N GLN A 117 -12.02 -3.42 4.01
CA GLN A 117 -11.85 -3.89 5.38
C GLN A 117 -11.63 -5.41 5.44
N GLN A 118 -12.32 -6.16 4.58
CA GLN A 118 -12.14 -7.62 4.47
C GLN A 118 -10.79 -7.99 3.85
N ILE A 119 -10.28 -7.21 2.87
CA ILE A 119 -8.93 -7.40 2.32
C ILE A 119 -7.89 -7.22 3.41
N ASP A 120 -7.96 -6.11 4.17
CA ASP A 120 -7.04 -5.82 5.27
C ASP A 120 -7.09 -6.94 6.33
N GLN A 121 -8.29 -7.33 6.76
CA GLN A 121 -8.51 -8.41 7.74
C GLN A 121 -7.99 -9.76 7.23
N ARG A 122 -8.13 -10.05 5.94
CA ARG A 122 -7.63 -11.30 5.35
C ARG A 122 -6.12 -11.35 5.37
N PHE A 123 -5.43 -10.28 4.98
CA PHE A 123 -3.97 -10.18 5.09
C PHE A 123 -3.50 -10.33 6.54
N GLU A 124 -4.19 -9.69 7.48
CA GLU A 124 -3.89 -9.82 8.92
C GLU A 124 -4.07 -11.25 9.43
N THR A 125 -5.17 -11.93 9.08
CA THR A 125 -5.43 -13.33 9.43
C THR A 125 -4.34 -14.25 8.89
N LEU A 126 -3.86 -13.99 7.68
CA LEU A 126 -2.75 -14.70 7.05
C LEU A 126 -1.38 -14.31 7.64
N LYS A 127 -1.34 -13.38 8.60
CA LYS A 127 -0.08 -12.83 9.16
C LYS A 127 0.86 -12.36 8.06
N THR A 128 0.29 -11.73 7.04
CA THR A 128 0.96 -11.27 5.83
C THR A 128 0.96 -9.75 5.79
N GLN A 129 2.14 -9.17 5.57
CA GLN A 129 2.24 -7.80 5.10
C GLN A 129 2.15 -7.84 3.59
N GLY A 130 1.05 -7.35 3.05
CA GLY A 130 0.76 -7.41 1.62
C GLY A 130 0.41 -6.04 1.06
N SER A 131 0.88 -5.75 -0.13
CA SER A 131 0.46 -4.59 -0.91
C SER A 131 0.36 -4.93 -2.39
N VAL A 132 -0.64 -4.34 -3.02
CA VAL A 132 -0.82 -4.33 -4.47
C VAL A 132 -0.85 -2.87 -4.90
N SER A 133 -0.02 -2.51 -5.84
CA SER A 133 0.13 -1.14 -6.32
C SER A 133 0.09 -1.09 -7.84
N GLY A 134 -0.22 0.08 -8.37
CA GLY A 134 -0.21 0.32 -9.81
C GLY A 134 0.24 1.74 -10.12
N ASN A 135 0.73 1.94 -11.32
CA ASN A 135 1.08 3.23 -11.88
C ASN A 135 0.81 3.22 -13.40
N LEU A 136 1.24 4.26 -14.09
CA LEU A 136 1.00 4.43 -15.52
C LEU A 136 1.55 3.29 -16.40
N GLN A 137 2.65 2.64 -16.01
CA GLN A 137 3.39 1.68 -16.83
C GLN A 137 3.49 0.30 -16.22
N GLY A 138 2.86 0.06 -15.07
CA GLY A 138 2.98 -1.22 -14.42
C GLY A 138 2.15 -1.37 -13.18
N ALA A 139 2.13 -2.60 -12.68
CA ALA A 139 1.56 -2.98 -11.40
C ALA A 139 2.54 -3.85 -10.63
N GLY A 140 2.42 -3.85 -9.31
CA GLY A 140 3.30 -4.63 -8.44
C GLY A 140 2.55 -5.28 -7.29
N ILE A 141 3.07 -6.42 -6.88
CA ILE A 141 2.67 -7.13 -5.67
C ILE A 141 3.90 -7.24 -4.77
N SER A 142 3.77 -6.86 -3.52
CA SER A 142 4.80 -7.08 -2.50
C SER A 142 4.17 -7.80 -1.33
N LEU A 143 4.75 -8.95 -0.94
CA LEU A 143 4.27 -9.74 0.18
C LEU A 143 5.44 -10.11 1.09
N GLN A 144 5.21 -10.03 2.39
CA GLN A 144 6.02 -10.67 3.40
C GLN A 144 5.13 -11.56 4.25
N THR A 145 5.34 -12.86 4.16
CA THR A 145 4.46 -13.87 4.77
C THR A 145 5.27 -15.06 5.28
N ARG A 146 4.60 -16.06 5.81
CA ARG A 146 5.21 -17.35 6.12
C ARG A 146 4.98 -18.33 4.99
N ARG A 147 5.87 -19.32 4.85
CA ARG A 147 5.78 -20.34 3.81
C ARG A 147 4.40 -21.01 3.74
N ALA A 148 3.81 -21.34 4.88
CA ALA A 148 2.51 -22.02 4.94
C ALA A 148 1.36 -21.15 4.41
N GLN A 149 1.42 -19.81 4.56
CA GLN A 149 0.40 -18.88 4.11
C GLN A 149 0.65 -18.33 2.69
N LEU A 150 1.80 -18.59 2.12
CA LEU A 150 2.20 -18.04 0.81
C LEU A 150 1.18 -18.29 -0.30
N PRO A 151 0.62 -19.51 -0.50
CA PRO A 151 -0.35 -19.74 -1.57
C PRO A 151 -1.60 -18.87 -1.44
N GLU A 152 -2.16 -18.78 -0.22
CA GLU A 152 -3.36 -17.98 0.03
C GLU A 152 -3.08 -16.48 -0.07
N ALA A 153 -1.93 -16.00 0.41
CA ALA A 153 -1.53 -14.61 0.28
C ALA A 153 -1.33 -14.19 -1.17
N LEU A 154 -0.74 -15.06 -2.00
CA LEU A 154 -0.60 -14.84 -3.44
C LEU A 154 -1.96 -14.82 -4.15
N ALA A 155 -2.86 -15.75 -3.80
CA ALA A 155 -4.21 -15.79 -4.36
C ALA A 155 -4.99 -14.51 -4.03
N LEU A 156 -4.92 -14.02 -2.79
CA LEU A 156 -5.56 -12.77 -2.38
C LEU A 156 -4.97 -11.56 -3.14
N ALA A 157 -3.65 -11.46 -3.24
CA ALA A 157 -3.01 -10.38 -3.98
C ALA A 157 -3.36 -10.40 -5.48
N ALA A 158 -3.44 -11.59 -6.07
CA ALA A 158 -3.85 -11.77 -7.46
C ALA A 158 -5.32 -11.39 -7.68
N GLU A 159 -6.23 -11.69 -6.75
CA GLU A 159 -7.62 -11.27 -6.78
C GLU A 159 -7.73 -9.74 -6.74
N VAL A 160 -7.07 -9.11 -5.77
CA VAL A 160 -7.04 -7.64 -5.64
C VAL A 160 -6.53 -6.96 -6.90
N LEU A 161 -5.50 -7.52 -7.54
CA LEU A 161 -4.95 -6.96 -8.77
C LEU A 161 -5.87 -7.16 -9.98
N ARG A 162 -6.52 -8.33 -10.09
CA ARG A 162 -7.25 -8.71 -11.31
C ARG A 162 -8.71 -8.28 -11.33
N THR A 163 -9.33 -8.13 -10.17
CA THR A 163 -10.78 -7.90 -10.06
C THR A 163 -11.13 -6.78 -9.08
N PRO A 164 -10.45 -5.61 -9.14
CA PRO A 164 -10.84 -4.48 -8.30
C PRO A 164 -12.22 -3.95 -8.72
N THR A 165 -13.01 -3.49 -7.75
CA THR A 165 -14.38 -3.01 -8.03
C THR A 165 -14.48 -1.48 -8.07
N PHE A 166 -13.47 -0.78 -7.60
CA PHE A 166 -13.46 0.68 -7.52
C PHE A 166 -14.73 1.25 -6.87
N PRO A 167 -14.98 1.00 -5.55
CA PRO A 167 -16.17 1.50 -4.88
C PRO A 167 -16.21 3.03 -4.91
N GLU A 168 -17.36 3.61 -5.26
CA GLU A 168 -17.51 5.06 -5.43
C GLU A 168 -17.20 5.85 -4.15
N SER A 169 -17.63 5.32 -2.99
CA SER A 169 -17.34 5.96 -1.70
C SER A 169 -15.84 6.03 -1.37
N GLU A 170 -15.08 4.98 -1.73
CA GLU A 170 -13.63 4.95 -1.58
C GLU A 170 -12.93 5.89 -2.57
N PHE A 171 -13.44 5.94 -3.80
CA PHE A 171 -12.95 6.87 -4.82
C PHE A 171 -13.14 8.32 -4.39
N GLU A 172 -14.34 8.71 -3.95
CA GLU A 172 -14.62 10.07 -3.48
C GLU A 172 -13.75 10.44 -2.27
N GLN A 173 -13.57 9.52 -1.34
CA GLN A 173 -12.67 9.74 -0.19
C GLN A 173 -11.25 10.05 -0.63
N LEU A 174 -10.68 9.24 -1.54
CA LEU A 174 -9.34 9.46 -2.07
C LEU A 174 -9.24 10.75 -2.88
N ARG A 175 -10.24 11.04 -3.70
CA ARG A 175 -10.30 12.25 -4.50
C ARG A 175 -10.27 13.51 -3.62
N VAL A 176 -11.11 13.55 -2.59
CA VAL A 176 -11.14 14.66 -1.62
C VAL A 176 -9.80 14.78 -0.88
N GLN A 177 -9.22 13.66 -0.45
CA GLN A 177 -7.92 13.65 0.20
C GLN A 177 -6.81 14.19 -0.71
N ALA A 178 -6.78 13.77 -1.97
CA ALA A 178 -5.80 14.23 -2.95
C ALA A 178 -5.95 15.73 -3.26
N ILE A 179 -7.17 16.22 -3.44
CA ILE A 179 -7.48 17.64 -3.63
C ILE A 179 -7.00 18.46 -2.42
N THR A 180 -7.35 18.03 -1.21
CA THR A 180 -6.94 18.71 0.04
C THR A 180 -5.41 18.77 0.15
N GLY A 181 -4.72 17.67 -0.18
CA GLY A 181 -3.25 17.63 -0.18
C GLY A 181 -2.64 18.61 -1.18
N LEU A 182 -3.18 18.68 -2.40
CA LEU A 182 -2.71 19.65 -3.42
C LEU A 182 -2.98 21.10 -3.00
N GLU A 183 -4.12 21.39 -2.40
CA GLU A 183 -4.42 22.74 -1.90
C GLU A 183 -3.50 23.14 -0.75
N ALA A 184 -3.15 22.20 0.13
CA ALA A 184 -2.15 22.44 1.17
C ALA A 184 -0.76 22.74 0.57
N SER A 185 -0.35 22.02 -0.49
CA SER A 185 0.93 22.21 -1.17
C SER A 185 1.10 23.63 -1.75
N ARG A 186 0.01 24.36 -2.04
CA ARG A 186 0.06 25.75 -2.48
C ARG A 186 0.64 26.72 -1.44
N ARG A 187 0.65 26.32 -0.17
CA ARG A 187 1.13 27.15 0.95
C ARG A 187 2.52 26.73 1.43
N GLU A 188 3.05 25.66 0.88
CA GLU A 188 4.35 25.12 1.27
C GLU A 188 5.46 25.62 0.33
N PRO A 189 6.39 26.49 0.81
CA PRO A 189 7.42 27.06 -0.03
C PRO A 189 8.28 26.02 -0.76
N GLY A 190 8.60 24.91 -0.11
CA GLY A 190 9.36 23.80 -0.68
C GLY A 190 8.62 23.13 -1.85
N SER A 191 7.31 22.92 -1.72
CA SER A 191 6.46 22.36 -2.78
C SER A 191 6.38 23.30 -3.99
N ILE A 192 6.22 24.60 -3.74
CA ILE A 192 6.17 25.63 -4.79
C ILE A 192 7.50 25.68 -5.55
N ALA A 193 8.62 25.75 -4.83
CA ALA A 193 9.95 25.78 -5.44
C ALA A 193 10.27 24.52 -6.22
N GLY A 194 9.96 23.34 -5.65
CA GLY A 194 10.15 22.05 -6.32
C GLY A 194 9.34 21.92 -7.60
N MET A 195 8.08 22.35 -7.58
CA MET A 195 7.22 22.36 -8.76
C MET A 195 7.73 23.32 -9.84
N ALA A 196 8.09 24.54 -9.46
CA ALA A 196 8.63 25.53 -10.39
C ALA A 196 9.92 25.03 -11.06
N LEU A 197 10.81 24.39 -10.28
CA LEU A 197 12.02 23.78 -10.81
C LEU A 197 11.72 22.63 -11.76
N ALA A 198 10.83 21.74 -11.40
CA ALA A 198 10.45 20.60 -12.24
C ALA A 198 9.83 21.06 -13.57
N GLN A 199 8.97 22.10 -13.54
CA GLN A 199 8.37 22.69 -14.74
C GLN A 199 9.41 23.43 -15.60
N HIS A 200 10.39 24.08 -14.99
CA HIS A 200 11.45 24.75 -15.72
C HIS A 200 12.28 23.81 -16.61
N PHE A 201 12.48 22.59 -16.11
CA PHE A 201 13.22 21.54 -16.83
C PHE A 201 12.32 20.57 -17.61
N ASP A 202 11.02 20.79 -17.65
CA ASP A 202 10.08 19.92 -18.38
C ASP A 202 10.18 20.20 -19.92
N PRO A 203 10.70 19.24 -20.72
CA PRO A 203 10.77 19.38 -22.15
C PRO A 203 9.51 18.90 -22.88
N TRP A 204 8.53 18.37 -22.14
CA TRP A 204 7.46 17.59 -22.71
C TRP A 204 6.20 18.45 -22.98
N PRO A 205 5.50 18.21 -24.09
CA PRO A 205 4.22 18.87 -24.33
C PRO A 205 3.14 18.39 -23.35
N ALA A 206 2.14 19.22 -23.09
CA ALA A 206 1.10 19.00 -22.04
C ALA A 206 0.40 17.62 -22.08
N ARG A 207 0.34 16.96 -23.24
CA ARG A 207 -0.28 15.62 -23.35
C ARG A 207 0.71 14.47 -23.14
N HIS A 208 2.00 14.76 -23.09
CA HIS A 208 3.01 13.71 -22.95
C HIS A 208 2.93 13.05 -21.56
N PRO A 209 3.11 11.72 -21.44
CA PRO A 209 3.05 11.01 -20.16
C PRO A 209 4.02 11.50 -19.08
N LEU A 210 5.12 12.13 -19.48
CA LEU A 210 6.13 12.67 -18.55
C LEU A 210 5.99 14.18 -18.31
N HIS A 211 4.96 14.82 -18.87
CA HIS A 211 4.72 16.24 -18.62
C HIS A 211 4.46 16.54 -17.15
N VAL A 212 5.11 17.56 -16.63
CA VAL A 212 4.97 18.03 -15.24
C VAL A 212 3.82 19.03 -15.14
N LYS A 213 2.65 18.54 -14.76
CA LYS A 213 1.45 19.37 -14.57
C LYS A 213 1.65 20.41 -13.47
N THR A 214 1.09 21.60 -13.67
CA THR A 214 0.91 22.60 -12.61
C THR A 214 -0.03 22.11 -11.51
N LEU A 215 -0.04 22.78 -10.37
CA LEU A 215 -1.01 22.50 -9.30
C LEU A 215 -2.46 22.68 -9.78
N ASP A 216 -2.71 23.70 -10.61
CA ASP A 216 -4.05 23.97 -11.16
C ASP A 216 -4.49 22.91 -12.16
N GLU A 217 -3.61 22.45 -13.02
CA GLU A 217 -3.87 21.34 -13.93
C GLU A 217 -4.14 20.04 -13.17
N ASN A 218 -3.35 19.73 -12.13
CA ASN A 218 -3.59 18.57 -11.29
C ASN A 218 -4.95 18.66 -10.58
N LEU A 219 -5.30 19.82 -10.01
CA LEU A 219 -6.60 20.03 -9.36
C LEU A 219 -7.76 19.89 -10.34
N ALA A 220 -7.63 20.48 -11.54
CA ALA A 220 -8.65 20.37 -12.59
C ALA A 220 -8.82 18.92 -13.05
N ALA A 221 -7.72 18.19 -13.25
CA ALA A 221 -7.72 16.80 -13.64
C ALA A 221 -8.40 15.90 -12.57
N LEU A 222 -8.05 16.07 -11.28
CA LEU A 222 -8.68 15.31 -10.19
C LEU A 222 -10.18 15.60 -10.06
N LYS A 223 -10.62 16.84 -10.26
CA LYS A 223 -12.03 17.22 -10.24
C LYS A 223 -12.82 16.63 -11.42
N ALA A 224 -12.18 16.50 -12.57
CA ALA A 224 -12.80 15.95 -13.79
C ALA A 224 -12.79 14.40 -13.82
N LEU A 225 -11.90 13.76 -13.06
CA LEU A 225 -11.72 12.31 -13.06
C LEU A 225 -12.99 11.58 -12.60
N LYS A 226 -13.37 10.53 -13.34
CA LYS A 226 -14.53 9.69 -13.07
C LYS A 226 -14.11 8.26 -12.82
N ILE A 227 -14.97 7.50 -12.17
CA ILE A 227 -14.74 6.09 -11.88
C ILE A 227 -14.62 5.25 -13.15
N GLU A 228 -15.31 5.63 -14.21
CA GLU A 228 -15.22 5.01 -15.53
C GLU A 228 -13.81 5.11 -16.12
N ASP A 229 -13.10 6.20 -15.86
CA ASP A 229 -11.72 6.38 -16.32
C ASP A 229 -10.78 5.35 -15.68
N LEU A 230 -11.01 5.03 -14.39
CA LEU A 230 -10.27 3.99 -13.68
C LEU A 230 -10.56 2.60 -14.25
N ARG A 231 -11.85 2.29 -14.49
CA ARG A 231 -12.27 1.02 -15.09
C ARG A 231 -11.72 0.82 -16.49
N ASN A 232 -11.68 1.89 -17.28
CA ASN A 232 -11.15 1.87 -18.64
C ASN A 232 -9.62 1.78 -18.67
N PHE A 233 -8.95 2.23 -17.62
CA PHE A 233 -7.51 2.12 -17.50
C PHE A 233 -7.10 0.72 -17.05
N HIS A 234 -7.78 0.13 -16.06
CA HIS A 234 -7.54 -1.22 -15.54
C HIS A 234 -7.89 -2.32 -16.54
#